data_88e90434b9e5c24a3635406557c10dbb
#
_entry.id   88e90434b9e5c24a3635406557c10dbb
#
_cell.length_a   1.000
_cell.length_b   1.000
_cell.length_c   1.000
_cell.angle_alpha   90.00
_cell.angle_beta   90.00
_cell.angle_gamma   90.00
#
_symmetry.space_group_name_H-M   'P 1'
#
loop_
_entity.id
_entity.type
_entity.pdbx_description
1 polymer ?
#
loop_
_entity_poly.entity_id
_entity_poly.type
_entity_poly.pdbx_seq_one_letter_code
_entity_poly.pdbx_strand_id
1 'polypeptide(L)'
;IDLATRIGREHRLRLALQQARGSFDVVIVDTPPSLGLLTINGLSAAEWVLIPVQAEFYSLEGMGQLLGMIKDVQKSINPKLKMFGIAMTLVQGNSKLGEKVAEQARRHFGDRVFETELPRLVAIAEAPLEGAPIVIAKSPNKSNPGSTAYWELAKEASDRIDRILGAGAEKPC
;
A
#
# COMPACT_ATOMS: atom_id res chain seq x y z
N ILE A 1 7.15 26.83 -7.59
CA ILE A 1 7.15 27.25 -6.17
C ILE A 1 7.42 26.01 -5.35
N ASP A 2 8.52 26.00 -4.62
CA ASP A 2 8.96 24.86 -3.82
C ASP A 2 7.97 24.58 -2.69
N LEU A 3 7.44 23.36 -2.63
CA LEU A 3 6.55 22.89 -1.57
C LEU A 3 7.21 23.01 -0.19
N ALA A 4 8.53 22.84 -0.13
CA ALA A 4 9.30 22.85 1.10
C ALA A 4 9.27 24.19 1.85
N THR A 5 8.99 25.31 1.18
CA THR A 5 8.99 26.66 1.76
C THR A 5 7.61 27.14 2.23
N ARG A 6 6.56 26.34 2.02
CA ARG A 6 5.18 26.74 2.34
C ARG A 6 4.79 26.38 3.77
N ILE A 7 4.06 27.28 4.44
CA ILE A 7 3.43 27.00 5.72
C ILE A 7 2.33 25.93 5.54
N GLY A 8 2.26 24.95 6.45
CA GLY A 8 1.32 23.81 6.36
C GLY A 8 1.57 22.90 5.16
N ARG A 9 2.84 22.83 4.75
CA ARG A 9 3.32 22.05 3.59
C ARG A 9 2.95 20.58 3.67
N GLU A 10 2.85 20.01 4.86
CA GLU A 10 2.47 18.63 5.15
C GLU A 10 0.99 18.31 4.93
N HIS A 11 0.13 19.33 4.81
CA HIS A 11 -1.32 19.19 4.66
C HIS A 11 -1.84 19.54 3.26
N ARG A 12 -0.96 19.88 2.32
CA ARG A 12 -1.38 20.37 0.99
C ARG A 12 -2.21 19.38 0.20
N LEU A 13 -1.81 18.11 0.19
CA LEU A 13 -2.59 17.07 -0.47
C LEU A 13 -3.95 16.87 0.21
N ARG A 14 -3.99 16.85 1.53
CA ARG A 14 -5.24 16.74 2.28
C ARG A 14 -6.23 17.85 1.94
N LEU A 15 -5.75 19.10 1.82
CA LEU A 15 -6.58 20.23 1.43
C LEU A 15 -7.07 20.12 -0.02
N ALA A 16 -6.22 19.68 -0.95
CA ALA A 16 -6.60 19.47 -2.34
C ALA A 16 -7.67 18.37 -2.48
N LEU A 17 -7.53 17.26 -1.76
CA LEU A 17 -8.49 16.14 -1.79
C LEU A 17 -9.84 16.47 -1.16
N GLN A 18 -9.95 17.54 -0.35
CA GLN A 18 -11.25 17.98 0.17
C GLN A 18 -12.23 18.34 -0.94
N GLN A 19 -11.75 18.83 -2.08
CA GLN A 19 -12.59 19.17 -3.23
C GLN A 19 -13.14 17.92 -3.96
N ALA A 20 -12.51 16.78 -3.81
CA ALA A 20 -12.92 15.50 -4.42
C ALA A 20 -13.79 14.63 -3.48
N ARG A 21 -14.07 15.10 -2.27
CA ARG A 21 -14.87 14.34 -1.30
C ARG A 21 -16.29 14.13 -1.83
N GLY A 22 -16.75 12.87 -1.73
CA GLY A 22 -18.06 12.46 -2.20
C GLY A 22 -18.14 12.14 -3.69
N SER A 23 -17.05 12.35 -4.45
CA SER A 23 -16.99 12.00 -5.89
C SER A 23 -16.47 10.56 -6.10
N PHE A 24 -15.82 9.98 -5.11
CA PHE A 24 -15.20 8.65 -5.19
C PHE A 24 -15.39 7.92 -3.86
N ASP A 25 -15.61 6.61 -3.94
CA ASP A 25 -15.68 5.73 -2.77
C ASP A 25 -14.29 5.46 -2.17
N VAL A 26 -13.28 5.35 -3.05
CA VAL A 26 -11.88 5.09 -2.69
C VAL A 26 -10.96 6.00 -3.49
N VAL A 27 -9.97 6.58 -2.82
CA VAL A 27 -8.87 7.35 -3.44
C VAL A 27 -7.56 6.69 -3.06
N ILE A 28 -6.78 6.30 -4.07
CA ILE A 28 -5.45 5.71 -3.88
C ILE A 28 -4.40 6.80 -4.12
N VAL A 29 -3.53 7.01 -3.13
CA VAL A 29 -2.41 7.96 -3.21
C VAL A 29 -1.11 7.17 -3.36
N ASP A 30 -0.52 7.20 -4.55
CA ASP A 30 0.82 6.67 -4.79
C ASP A 30 1.87 7.67 -4.31
N THR A 31 2.86 7.18 -3.55
CA THR A 31 3.92 8.01 -2.95
C THR A 31 5.30 7.54 -3.39
N PRO A 32 6.27 8.47 -3.54
CA PRO A 32 7.64 8.07 -3.86
C PRO A 32 8.26 7.23 -2.73
N PRO A 33 9.27 6.40 -3.04
CA PRO A 33 9.91 5.50 -2.07
C PRO A 33 10.82 6.21 -1.08
N SER A 34 10.76 7.54 -0.99
CA SER A 34 11.54 8.35 -0.06
C SER A 34 10.71 8.70 1.18
N LEU A 35 11.36 8.76 2.35
CA LEU A 35 10.75 9.21 3.61
C LEU A 35 10.68 10.75 3.69
N GLY A 36 10.30 11.40 2.59
CA GLY A 36 10.29 12.85 2.43
C GLY A 36 8.92 13.50 2.58
N LEU A 37 8.87 14.80 2.27
CA LEU A 37 7.68 15.64 2.41
C LEU A 37 6.47 15.14 1.59
N LEU A 38 6.70 14.52 0.42
CA LEU A 38 5.61 13.97 -0.40
C LEU A 38 4.97 12.77 0.27
N THR A 39 5.76 11.87 0.85
CA THR A 39 5.25 10.72 1.63
C THR A 39 4.51 11.20 2.87
N ILE A 40 5.02 12.22 3.59
CA ILE A 40 4.31 12.83 4.71
C ILE A 40 2.97 13.43 4.26
N ASN A 41 2.90 14.10 3.10
CA ASN A 41 1.64 14.59 2.53
C ASN A 41 0.64 13.48 2.26
N GLY A 42 1.10 12.36 1.67
CA GLY A 42 0.27 11.18 1.47
C GLY A 42 -0.31 10.65 2.78
N LEU A 43 0.56 10.40 3.77
CA LEU A 43 0.16 9.91 5.09
C LEU A 43 -0.73 10.90 5.87
N SER A 44 -0.51 12.22 5.70
CA SER A 44 -1.34 13.27 6.29
C SER A 44 -2.76 13.27 5.73
N ALA A 45 -2.92 12.95 4.45
CA ALA A 45 -4.18 12.97 3.73
C ALA A 45 -4.97 11.67 3.85
N ALA A 46 -4.28 10.54 4.03
CA ALA A 46 -4.86 9.20 4.02
C ALA A 46 -5.56 8.85 5.36
N GLU A 47 -6.54 7.97 5.28
CA GLU A 47 -7.14 7.31 6.45
C GLU A 47 -6.48 5.97 6.72
N TRP A 48 -5.94 5.35 5.66
CA TRP A 48 -5.34 4.03 5.70
C TRP A 48 -4.02 4.01 4.93
N VAL A 49 -3.07 3.21 5.39
CA VAL A 49 -1.78 3.00 4.71
C VAL A 49 -1.59 1.52 4.38
N LEU A 50 -1.36 1.23 3.10
CA LEU A 50 -0.89 -0.06 2.60
C LEU A 50 0.62 0.02 2.41
N ILE A 51 1.35 -0.96 2.92
CA ILE A 51 2.82 -1.03 2.85
C ILE A 51 3.23 -2.19 1.96
N PRO A 52 3.70 -1.94 0.73
CA PRO A 52 4.37 -2.98 -0.05
C PRO A 52 5.75 -3.26 0.52
N VAL A 53 6.07 -4.54 0.75
CA VAL A 53 7.35 -4.99 1.29
C VAL A 53 7.95 -6.03 0.35
N GLN A 54 9.16 -5.79 -0.11
CA GLN A 54 9.89 -6.77 -0.94
C GLN A 54 10.32 -7.95 -0.06
N ALA A 55 10.23 -9.16 -0.61
CA ALA A 55 10.66 -10.39 0.07
C ALA A 55 12.19 -10.54 0.06
N GLU A 56 12.90 -9.50 0.53
CA GLU A 56 14.37 -9.40 0.58
C GLU A 56 14.86 -9.06 1.98
N PHE A 57 16.08 -9.44 2.32
CA PHE A 57 16.63 -9.36 3.68
C PHE A 57 16.60 -7.95 4.29
N TYR A 58 16.99 -6.93 3.52
CA TYR A 58 17.04 -5.54 4.01
C TYR A 58 15.68 -4.84 4.10
N SER A 59 14.64 -5.47 3.59
CA SER A 59 13.29 -4.87 3.57
C SER A 59 12.70 -4.71 4.97
N LEU A 60 13.08 -5.57 5.92
CA LEU A 60 12.61 -5.49 7.31
C LEU A 60 13.23 -4.29 8.05
N GLU A 61 14.47 -3.93 7.75
CA GLU A 61 15.12 -2.74 8.32
C GLU A 61 14.47 -1.44 7.80
N GLY A 62 14.28 -1.34 6.48
CA GLY A 62 13.57 -0.22 5.86
C GLY A 62 12.14 -0.08 6.35
N MET A 63 11.45 -1.21 6.61
CA MET A 63 10.12 -1.21 7.19
C MET A 63 10.11 -0.62 8.61
N GLY A 64 11.14 -0.86 9.42
CA GLY A 64 11.26 -0.26 10.76
C GLY A 64 11.28 1.27 10.71
N GLN A 65 12.03 1.86 9.79
CA GLN A 65 12.08 3.31 9.58
C GLN A 65 10.72 3.88 9.10
N LEU A 66 10.08 3.20 8.16
CA LEU A 66 8.74 3.60 7.68
C LEU A 66 7.70 3.55 8.80
N LEU A 67 7.70 2.49 9.61
CA LEU A 67 6.79 2.37 10.75
C LEU A 67 7.05 3.44 11.82
N GLY A 68 8.31 3.83 12.02
CA GLY A 68 8.68 4.98 12.85
C GLY A 68 8.03 6.27 12.34
N MET A 69 8.19 6.57 11.05
CA MET A 69 7.57 7.73 10.41
C MET A 69 6.03 7.70 10.51
N ILE A 70 5.39 6.54 10.26
CA ILE A 70 3.93 6.42 10.38
C ILE A 70 3.48 6.75 11.81
N LYS A 71 4.19 6.26 12.83
CA LYS A 71 3.91 6.60 14.24
C LYS A 71 4.06 8.09 14.53
N ASP A 72 5.07 8.73 13.98
CA ASP A 72 5.30 10.18 14.15
C ASP A 72 4.19 10.99 13.47
N VAL A 73 3.78 10.59 12.27
CA VAL A 73 2.63 11.19 11.58
C VAL A 73 1.34 10.98 12.37
N GLN A 74 1.11 9.79 12.92
CA GLN A 74 -0.06 9.52 13.78
C GLN A 74 -0.08 10.40 15.03
N LYS A 75 1.07 10.65 15.66
CA LYS A 75 1.16 11.46 16.88
C LYS A 75 0.98 12.95 16.61
N SER A 76 1.52 13.45 15.49
CA SER A 76 1.70 14.90 15.32
C SER A 76 0.84 15.50 14.21
N ILE A 77 0.43 14.70 13.20
CA ILE A 77 -0.17 15.23 11.97
C ILE A 77 -1.55 14.61 11.71
N ASN A 78 -1.66 13.27 11.77
CA ASN A 78 -2.88 12.54 11.42
C ASN A 78 -3.16 11.40 12.41
N PRO A 79 -3.76 11.68 13.57
CA PRO A 79 -4.08 10.66 14.57
C PRO A 79 -5.08 9.58 14.10
N LYS A 80 -5.79 9.84 12.99
CA LYS A 80 -6.78 8.91 12.42
C LYS A 80 -6.16 7.91 11.44
N LEU A 81 -4.90 8.09 11.05
CA LEU A 81 -4.21 7.19 10.14
C LEU A 81 -4.14 5.78 10.72
N LYS A 82 -4.57 4.80 9.97
CA LYS A 82 -4.56 3.38 10.37
C LYS A 82 -3.77 2.55 9.36
N MET A 83 -3.27 1.41 9.80
CA MET A 83 -2.65 0.45 8.91
C MET A 83 -3.73 -0.39 8.22
N PHE A 84 -3.78 -0.33 6.90
CA PHE A 84 -4.64 -1.18 6.07
C PHE A 84 -4.06 -2.59 5.93
N GLY A 85 -2.76 -2.68 5.68
CA GLY A 85 -2.07 -3.94 5.59
C GLY A 85 -0.66 -3.84 5.03
N ILE A 86 -0.03 -5.01 4.94
CA ILE A 86 1.30 -5.21 4.37
C ILE A 86 1.16 -6.21 3.22
N ALA A 87 1.56 -5.83 2.02
CA ALA A 87 1.57 -6.70 0.84
C ALA A 87 3.01 -7.15 0.53
N MET A 88 3.24 -8.46 0.52
CA MET A 88 4.54 -9.03 0.14
C MET A 88 4.71 -8.95 -1.37
N THR A 89 5.83 -8.39 -1.82
CA THR A 89 6.13 -8.20 -3.25
C THR A 89 7.46 -8.82 -3.62
N LEU A 90 7.68 -9.03 -4.92
CA LEU A 90 8.89 -9.62 -5.48
C LEU A 90 9.22 -10.99 -4.85
N VAL A 91 8.20 -11.75 -4.49
CA VAL A 91 8.37 -13.08 -3.89
C VAL A 91 8.89 -14.05 -4.94
N GLN A 92 9.97 -14.75 -4.61
CA GLN A 92 10.53 -15.82 -5.45
C GLN A 92 10.07 -17.18 -4.89
N GLY A 93 9.31 -17.94 -5.68
CA GLY A 93 8.66 -19.18 -5.26
C GLY A 93 9.56 -20.30 -4.71
N ASN A 94 10.90 -20.21 -4.90
CA ASN A 94 11.89 -21.18 -4.39
C ASN A 94 12.92 -20.53 -3.45
N SER A 95 12.63 -19.33 -2.93
CA SER A 95 13.56 -18.61 -2.06
C SER A 95 13.24 -18.84 -0.59
N LYS A 96 14.06 -19.66 0.08
CA LYS A 96 14.02 -19.83 1.55
C LYS A 96 14.11 -18.49 2.30
N LEU A 97 14.76 -17.51 1.70
CA LEU A 97 14.87 -16.16 2.26
C LEU A 97 13.52 -15.43 2.18
N GLY A 98 12.86 -15.45 1.02
CA GLY A 98 11.54 -14.86 0.84
C GLY A 98 10.50 -15.45 1.79
N GLU A 99 10.48 -16.77 1.94
CA GLU A 99 9.61 -17.47 2.90
C GLU A 99 9.86 -17.01 4.33
N LYS A 100 11.13 -16.90 4.77
CA LYS A 100 11.47 -16.41 6.11
C LYS A 100 11.06 -14.96 6.34
N VAL A 101 11.22 -14.08 5.34
CA VAL A 101 10.81 -12.68 5.44
C VAL A 101 9.29 -12.58 5.55
N ALA A 102 8.55 -13.31 4.73
CA ALA A 102 7.08 -13.37 4.80
C ALA A 102 6.60 -13.94 6.15
N GLU A 103 7.23 -15.02 6.64
CA GLU A 103 6.92 -15.60 7.95
C GLU A 103 7.19 -14.61 9.10
N GLN A 104 8.29 -13.89 9.07
CA GLN A 104 8.60 -12.87 10.07
C GLN A 104 7.59 -11.72 10.02
N ALA A 105 7.20 -11.26 8.82
CA ALA A 105 6.16 -10.27 8.66
C ALA A 105 4.82 -10.76 9.27
N ARG A 106 4.41 -11.99 8.97
CA ARG A 106 3.18 -12.59 9.53
C ARG A 106 3.24 -12.75 11.05
N ARG A 107 4.38 -13.14 11.60
CA ARG A 107 4.58 -13.24 13.08
C ARG A 107 4.42 -11.89 13.78
N HIS A 108 4.89 -10.79 13.19
CA HIS A 108 4.84 -9.47 13.82
C HIS A 108 3.52 -8.73 13.58
N PHE A 109 2.90 -8.91 12.42
CA PHE A 109 1.75 -8.12 11.99
C PHE A 109 0.44 -8.92 11.89
N GLY A 110 0.52 -10.24 12.00
CA GLY A 110 -0.64 -11.14 11.97
C GLY A 110 -1.51 -10.91 10.72
N ASP A 111 -2.80 -10.78 10.94
CA ASP A 111 -3.82 -10.61 9.89
C ASP A 111 -3.69 -9.32 9.06
N ARG A 112 -2.76 -8.42 9.44
CA ARG A 112 -2.46 -7.23 8.64
C ARG A 112 -1.63 -7.55 7.40
N VAL A 113 -0.91 -8.67 7.38
CA VAL A 113 -0.22 -9.13 6.17
C VAL A 113 -1.25 -9.73 5.23
N PHE A 114 -1.22 -9.31 3.97
CA PHE A 114 -2.07 -9.89 2.94
C PHE A 114 -1.69 -11.36 2.72
N GLU A 115 -2.67 -12.21 2.46
CA GLU A 115 -2.43 -13.60 2.11
C GLU A 115 -1.83 -13.71 0.71
N THR A 116 -2.29 -12.84 -0.19
CA THR A 116 -1.80 -12.74 -1.55
C THR A 116 -0.39 -12.18 -1.60
N GLU A 117 0.51 -12.90 -2.27
CA GLU A 117 1.90 -12.49 -2.50
C GLU A 117 2.10 -12.16 -3.99
N LEU A 118 2.76 -11.02 -4.27
CA LEU A 118 3.09 -10.64 -5.64
C LEU A 118 4.43 -11.26 -6.06
N PRO A 119 4.44 -12.13 -7.09
CA PRO A 119 5.64 -12.82 -7.50
C PRO A 119 6.64 -11.90 -8.22
N ARG A 120 7.92 -12.27 -8.17
CA ARG A 120 8.96 -11.66 -9.00
C ARG A 120 8.92 -12.28 -10.39
N LEU A 121 8.35 -11.56 -11.36
CA LEU A 121 8.21 -12.01 -12.74
C LEU A 121 8.67 -10.94 -13.72
N VAL A 122 9.39 -11.36 -14.75
CA VAL A 122 9.85 -10.49 -15.84
C VAL A 122 8.66 -9.81 -16.52
N ALA A 123 7.56 -10.55 -16.74
CA ALA A 123 6.35 -10.01 -17.37
C ALA A 123 5.73 -8.83 -16.61
N ILE A 124 5.87 -8.78 -15.27
CA ILE A 124 5.41 -7.63 -14.48
C ILE A 124 6.31 -6.40 -14.73
N ALA A 125 7.63 -6.62 -14.81
CA ALA A 125 8.58 -5.55 -15.03
C ALA A 125 8.53 -4.99 -16.48
N GLU A 126 8.16 -5.82 -17.45
CA GLU A 126 8.05 -5.44 -18.86
C GLU A 126 6.69 -4.82 -19.22
N ALA A 127 5.63 -5.09 -18.50
CA ALA A 127 4.29 -4.56 -18.80
C ALA A 127 4.24 -3.02 -19.00
N PRO A 128 4.97 -2.19 -18.23
CA PRO A 128 5.03 -0.75 -18.49
C PRO A 128 5.62 -0.37 -19.86
N LEU A 129 6.48 -1.21 -20.45
CA LEU A 129 7.03 -0.97 -21.80
C LEU A 129 5.94 -1.11 -22.87
N GLU A 130 4.89 -1.89 -22.61
CA GLU A 130 3.73 -2.03 -23.47
C GLU A 130 2.70 -0.90 -23.24
N GLY A 131 3.00 0.06 -22.35
CA GLY A 131 2.12 1.19 -22.03
C GLY A 131 0.88 0.82 -21.23
N ALA A 132 0.82 -0.38 -20.66
CA ALA A 132 -0.32 -0.85 -19.88
C ALA A 132 0.14 -1.67 -18.66
N PRO A 133 -0.59 -1.61 -17.52
CA PRO A 133 -0.33 -2.48 -16.38
C PRO A 133 -0.62 -3.94 -16.75
N ILE A 134 0.09 -4.88 -16.08
CA ILE A 134 -0.01 -6.33 -16.34
C ILE A 134 -1.45 -6.86 -16.34
N VAL A 135 -2.31 -6.28 -15.51
CA VAL A 135 -3.73 -6.68 -15.38
C VAL A 135 -4.58 -6.30 -16.59
N ILE A 136 -4.15 -5.32 -17.38
CA ILE A 136 -4.81 -4.89 -18.62
C ILE A 136 -4.12 -5.51 -19.83
N ALA A 137 -2.78 -5.51 -19.86
CA ALA A 137 -2.00 -6.05 -20.95
C ALA A 137 -2.22 -7.57 -21.14
N LYS A 138 -2.49 -8.29 -20.05
CA LYS A 138 -2.69 -9.74 -20.07
C LYS A 138 -3.80 -10.15 -19.13
N SER A 139 -4.80 -10.86 -19.67
CA SER A 139 -5.90 -11.42 -18.85
C SER A 139 -5.38 -12.40 -17.79
N PRO A 140 -6.01 -12.44 -16.61
CA PRO A 140 -5.67 -13.42 -15.56
C PRO A 140 -5.96 -14.83 -16.05
N ASN A 141 -4.95 -15.67 -16.10
CA ASN A 141 -5.06 -17.11 -16.41
C ASN A 141 -3.79 -17.84 -15.92
N LYS A 142 -3.77 -19.18 -16.04
CA LYS A 142 -2.61 -20.00 -15.63
C LYS A 142 -1.31 -19.64 -16.37
N SER A 143 -1.40 -19.09 -17.58
CA SER A 143 -0.23 -18.67 -18.37
C SER A 143 0.31 -17.30 -17.97
N ASN A 144 -0.41 -16.56 -17.10
CA ASN A 144 -0.02 -15.25 -16.62
C ASN A 144 -0.21 -15.10 -15.10
N PRO A 145 0.64 -15.75 -14.32
CA PRO A 145 0.53 -15.73 -12.85
C PRO A 145 0.70 -14.32 -12.26
N GLY A 146 1.39 -13.41 -12.95
CA GLY A 146 1.53 -12.02 -12.52
C GLY A 146 0.21 -11.28 -12.52
N SER A 147 -0.55 -11.33 -13.62
CA SER A 147 -1.88 -10.72 -13.69
C SER A 147 -2.83 -11.35 -12.66
N THR A 148 -2.80 -12.68 -12.51
CA THR A 148 -3.61 -13.39 -11.52
C THR A 148 -3.33 -12.89 -10.10
N ALA A 149 -2.06 -12.80 -9.69
CA ALA A 149 -1.69 -12.35 -8.36
C ALA A 149 -2.16 -10.90 -8.06
N TYR A 150 -2.08 -9.99 -9.04
CA TYR A 150 -2.61 -8.63 -8.86
C TYR A 150 -4.14 -8.60 -8.74
N TRP A 151 -4.85 -9.44 -9.48
CA TRP A 151 -6.31 -9.57 -9.34
C TRP A 151 -6.71 -10.14 -7.98
N GLU A 152 -5.99 -11.15 -7.50
CA GLU A 152 -6.20 -11.73 -6.16
C GLU A 152 -5.93 -10.70 -5.06
N LEU A 153 -4.84 -9.92 -5.17
CA LEU A 153 -4.54 -8.85 -4.23
C LEU A 153 -5.64 -7.77 -4.26
N ALA A 154 -6.10 -7.37 -5.45
CA ALA A 154 -7.17 -6.40 -5.59
C ALA A 154 -8.48 -6.88 -4.95
N LYS A 155 -8.82 -8.17 -5.13
CA LYS A 155 -9.99 -8.79 -4.49
C LYS A 155 -9.85 -8.80 -2.97
N GLU A 156 -8.72 -9.26 -2.44
CA GLU A 156 -8.46 -9.26 -0.99
C GLU A 156 -8.52 -7.84 -0.41
N ALA A 157 -8.01 -6.83 -1.14
CA ALA A 157 -8.10 -5.43 -0.74
C ALA A 157 -9.55 -4.93 -0.75
N SER A 158 -10.34 -5.26 -1.78
CA SER A 158 -11.76 -4.92 -1.86
C SER A 158 -12.54 -5.53 -0.68
N ASP A 159 -12.35 -6.80 -0.39
CA ASP A 159 -13.00 -7.49 0.73
C ASP A 159 -12.63 -6.85 2.09
N ARG A 160 -11.40 -6.33 2.24
CA ARG A 160 -10.98 -5.58 3.43
C ARG A 160 -11.65 -4.20 3.50
N ILE A 161 -11.77 -3.49 2.37
CA ILE A 161 -12.45 -2.19 2.28
C ILE A 161 -13.92 -2.37 2.63
N ASP A 162 -14.61 -3.35 2.09
CA ASP A 162 -16.03 -3.61 2.35
C ASP A 162 -16.28 -3.88 3.84
N ARG A 163 -15.39 -4.64 4.49
CA ARG A 163 -15.46 -4.86 5.95
C ARG A 163 -15.28 -3.58 6.75
N ILE A 164 -14.40 -2.68 6.32
CA ILE A 164 -14.15 -1.39 6.96
C ILE A 164 -15.36 -0.47 6.81
N LEU A 165 -15.90 -0.38 5.60
CA LEU A 165 -17.06 0.46 5.30
C LEU A 165 -18.34 -0.10 5.94
N GLY A 166 -18.53 -1.43 5.91
CA GLY A 166 -19.66 -2.12 6.55
C GLY A 166 -19.66 -1.99 8.07
N ALA A 167 -18.49 -2.07 8.71
CA ALA A 167 -18.37 -1.85 10.16
C ALA A 167 -18.61 -0.39 10.59
N GLY A 168 -18.45 0.57 9.66
CA GLY A 168 -18.77 1.99 9.89
C GLY A 168 -20.23 2.35 9.67
N ALA A 169 -21.03 1.44 9.10
CA ALA A 169 -22.44 1.65 8.78
C ALA A 169 -23.41 1.27 9.91
N GLU A 170 -22.95 0.76 11.04
CA GLU A 170 -23.79 0.68 12.24
C GLU A 170 -24.12 2.09 12.72
N LYS A 171 -25.30 2.57 12.28
CA LYS A 171 -25.88 3.82 12.73
C LYS A 171 -26.05 3.80 14.25
N PRO A 172 -25.71 4.89 14.93
CA PRO A 172 -26.22 5.07 16.29
C PRO A 172 -27.76 5.14 16.23
N CYS A 173 -28.39 4.32 17.05
CA CYS A 173 -29.81 4.46 17.39
C CYS A 173 -30.08 5.83 18.02
#